data_0ffca9feddf19ffec2a5e1b5c2b0e2ec
#
_entry.id   0ffca9feddf19ffec2a5e1b5c2b0e2ec
#
_cell.length_a   1.000
_cell.length_b   1.000
_cell.length_c   1.000
_cell.angle_alpha   90.00
_cell.angle_beta   90.00
_cell.angle_gamma   90.00
#
_symmetry.space_group_name_H-M   'P 1'
#
loop_
_entity.id
_entity.type
_entity.pdbx_description
1 polymer ?
#
loop_
_entity_poly.entity_id
_entity_poly.type
_entity_poly.pdbx_seq_one_letter_code
_entity_poly.pdbx_strand_id
1 'polypeptide(L)'
;LEEGHRVAVLAIDPSSTKTRGSILGDKTRMAKLSAQDDAFIRPSPSAGTLGGVAKATRESMVVFEAAGYDVILVETVGVGQSEVAVSQMVDCFTFLALAGAGDQLQGIKKGVLEMADLVAINKADGPNLKNAKRAARELAAAMRMVRSEDGLWHPPTMTMSAVEGDGV
;
A
#
# COMPACT_ATOMS: atom_id res chain seq x y z
N LEU A 1 11.28 6.87 -9.96
CA LEU A 1 11.52 7.50 -11.29
C LEU A 1 12.73 8.43 -11.26
N GLU A 2 12.85 9.33 -10.29
CA GLU A 2 13.98 10.27 -10.17
C GLU A 2 15.33 9.54 -9.99
N GLU A 3 15.33 8.33 -9.45
CA GLU A 3 16.50 7.45 -9.29
C GLU A 3 16.74 6.54 -10.50
N GLY A 4 16.00 6.71 -11.59
CA GLY A 4 16.15 5.93 -12.82
C GLY A 4 15.38 4.62 -12.84
N HIS A 5 14.51 4.36 -11.85
CA HIS A 5 13.66 3.17 -11.81
C HIS A 5 12.48 3.26 -12.78
N ARG A 6 12.09 2.11 -13.36
CA ARG A 6 10.85 1.95 -14.10
C ARG A 6 9.79 1.36 -13.18
N VAL A 7 8.68 2.08 -13.02
CA VAL A 7 7.67 1.79 -12.01
C VAL A 7 6.36 1.31 -12.64
N ALA A 8 5.87 0.15 -12.23
CA ALA A 8 4.51 -0.29 -12.55
C ALA A 8 3.60 -0.22 -11.32
N VAL A 9 2.37 0.22 -11.49
CA VAL A 9 1.35 0.25 -10.44
C VAL A 9 0.19 -0.67 -10.81
N LEU A 10 -0.12 -1.62 -9.95
CA LEU A 10 -1.31 -2.44 -9.98
C LEU A 10 -2.32 -1.91 -8.95
N ALA A 11 -3.28 -1.13 -9.39
CA ALA A 11 -4.32 -0.60 -8.53
C ALA A 11 -5.47 -1.62 -8.42
N ILE A 12 -5.61 -2.26 -7.27
CA ILE A 12 -6.69 -3.21 -6.99
C ILE A 12 -7.83 -2.45 -6.30
N ASP A 13 -8.87 -2.13 -7.06
CA ASP A 13 -10.04 -1.45 -6.52
C ASP A 13 -11.15 -2.46 -6.16
N PRO A 14 -11.58 -2.53 -4.89
CA PRO A 14 -12.71 -3.38 -4.48
C PRO A 14 -14.06 -2.87 -5.01
N SER A 15 -14.12 -1.70 -5.61
CA SER A 15 -15.38 -1.07 -5.97
C SER A 15 -15.93 -1.50 -7.32
N SER A 16 -17.21 -1.64 -7.28
CA SER A 16 -18.25 -1.65 -8.33
C SER A 16 -18.30 -2.84 -9.29
N THR A 17 -18.91 -3.91 -8.79
CA THR A 17 -19.68 -4.83 -9.63
C THR A 17 -20.79 -4.12 -10.43
N LYS A 18 -21.20 -2.90 -10.05
CA LYS A 18 -22.31 -2.17 -10.68
C LYS A 18 -21.91 -1.19 -11.77
N THR A 19 -20.76 -0.58 -11.74
CA THR A 19 -20.46 0.51 -12.70
C THR A 19 -19.36 0.20 -13.70
N ARG A 20 -18.60 -0.90 -13.58
CA ARG A 20 -17.43 -1.22 -14.42
C ARG A 20 -16.48 -0.02 -14.65
N GLY A 21 -16.56 1.01 -13.78
CA GLY A 21 -16.14 2.37 -14.04
C GLY A 21 -14.94 2.87 -13.25
N SER A 22 -14.19 2.03 -12.54
CA SER A 22 -13.01 2.46 -11.79
C SER A 22 -11.78 2.77 -12.65
N ILE A 23 -11.76 2.32 -13.90
CA ILE A 23 -10.58 2.40 -14.80
C ILE A 23 -10.06 3.82 -15.01
N LEU A 24 -10.91 4.84 -14.93
CA LEU A 24 -10.50 6.24 -15.11
C LEU A 24 -10.13 6.92 -13.79
N GLY A 25 -10.68 6.48 -12.66
CA GLY A 25 -10.43 7.10 -11.36
C GLY A 25 -8.97 6.98 -10.90
N ASP A 26 -8.36 5.81 -11.10
CA ASP A 26 -6.97 5.57 -10.65
C ASP A 26 -5.95 6.37 -11.49
N LYS A 27 -6.12 6.40 -12.81
CA LYS A 27 -5.27 7.22 -13.68
C LYS A 27 -5.42 8.72 -13.40
N THR A 28 -6.63 9.17 -13.05
CA THR A 28 -6.89 10.58 -12.70
C THR A 28 -6.23 10.96 -11.38
N ARG A 29 -6.25 10.08 -10.38
CA ARG A 29 -5.57 10.30 -9.10
C ARG A 29 -4.05 10.29 -9.25
N MET A 30 -3.51 9.55 -10.20
CA MET A 30 -2.08 9.40 -10.49
C MET A 30 -1.66 10.14 -11.77
N ALA A 31 -2.28 11.30 -12.06
CA ALA A 31 -2.07 12.03 -13.33
C ALA A 31 -0.60 12.32 -13.60
N LYS A 32 0.18 12.72 -12.59
CA LYS A 32 1.62 13.00 -12.75
C LYS A 32 2.39 11.73 -13.13
N LEU A 33 2.10 10.60 -12.49
CA LEU A 33 2.75 9.33 -12.76
C LEU A 33 2.35 8.77 -14.13
N SER A 34 1.08 8.89 -14.50
CA SER A 34 0.56 8.40 -15.80
C SER A 34 1.12 9.15 -17.02
N ALA A 35 1.74 10.31 -16.81
CA ALA A 35 2.39 11.11 -17.86
C ALA A 35 3.89 10.80 -18.03
N GLN A 36 4.45 9.88 -17.23
CA GLN A 36 5.86 9.50 -17.31
C GLN A 36 6.05 8.27 -18.19
N ASP A 37 7.03 8.31 -19.08
CA ASP A 37 7.33 7.20 -20.01
C ASP A 37 7.82 5.94 -19.27
N ASP A 38 8.50 6.10 -18.14
CA ASP A 38 9.01 5.02 -17.29
C ASP A 38 8.00 4.54 -16.23
N ALA A 39 6.74 4.95 -16.35
CA ALA A 39 5.68 4.52 -15.45
C ALA A 39 4.51 3.86 -16.19
N PHE A 40 3.93 2.83 -15.61
CA PHE A 40 2.74 2.19 -16.11
C PHE A 40 1.72 1.95 -15.00
N ILE A 41 0.47 2.34 -15.23
CA ILE A 41 -0.62 2.15 -14.26
C ILE A 41 -1.66 1.22 -14.86
N ARG A 42 -1.88 0.07 -14.20
CA ARG A 42 -2.91 -0.90 -14.55
C ARG A 42 -4.00 -0.93 -13.50
N PRO A 43 -5.17 -0.37 -13.78
CA PRO A 43 -6.35 -0.60 -12.94
C PRO A 43 -6.78 -2.07 -13.03
N SER A 44 -7.00 -2.68 -11.87
CA SER A 44 -7.46 -4.07 -11.75
C SER A 44 -8.80 -4.09 -11.00
N PRO A 45 -9.94 -4.11 -11.69
CA PRO A 45 -11.23 -4.21 -11.03
C PRO A 45 -11.33 -5.55 -10.29
N SER A 46 -11.72 -5.51 -9.04
CA SER A 46 -11.93 -6.70 -8.22
C SER A 46 -13.27 -7.42 -8.52
N ALA A 47 -13.79 -7.29 -9.73
CA ALA A 47 -14.99 -7.97 -10.18
C ALA A 47 -14.74 -9.48 -10.28
N GLY A 48 -14.77 -10.16 -9.13
CA GLY A 48 -14.56 -11.60 -9.12
C GLY A 48 -14.32 -12.15 -7.72
N THR A 49 -14.08 -13.45 -7.65
CA THR A 49 -13.63 -14.10 -6.43
C THR A 49 -12.23 -13.61 -6.08
N LEU A 50 -11.95 -13.45 -4.80
CA LEU A 50 -10.62 -13.08 -4.25
C LEU A 50 -9.46 -13.86 -4.92
N GLY A 51 -9.65 -15.16 -5.17
CA GLY A 51 -8.66 -15.98 -5.86
C GLY A 51 -8.40 -15.57 -7.31
N GLY A 52 -9.41 -15.08 -8.03
CA GLY A 52 -9.25 -14.60 -9.41
C GLY A 52 -8.44 -13.30 -9.48
N VAL A 53 -8.70 -12.36 -8.56
CA VAL A 53 -7.92 -11.11 -8.46
C VAL A 53 -6.46 -11.41 -8.14
N ALA A 54 -6.20 -12.26 -7.15
CA ALA A 54 -4.85 -12.65 -6.76
C ALA A 54 -4.07 -13.30 -7.91
N LYS A 55 -4.72 -14.18 -8.69
CA LYS A 55 -4.12 -14.81 -9.85
C LYS A 55 -3.75 -13.77 -10.92
N ALA A 56 -4.70 -12.92 -11.31
CA ALA A 56 -4.49 -11.91 -12.34
C ALA A 56 -3.42 -10.87 -11.93
N THR A 57 -3.33 -10.53 -10.65
CA THR A 57 -2.30 -9.66 -10.10
C THR A 57 -0.91 -10.30 -10.25
N ARG A 58 -0.76 -11.54 -9.81
CA ARG A 58 0.52 -12.27 -9.92
C ARG A 58 0.98 -12.44 -11.36
N GLU A 59 0.06 -12.80 -12.26
CA GLU A 59 0.35 -12.90 -13.70
C GLU A 59 0.80 -11.54 -14.27
N SER A 60 0.17 -10.45 -13.85
CA SER A 60 0.56 -9.10 -14.27
C SER A 60 1.94 -8.68 -13.77
N MET A 61 2.30 -9.04 -12.54
CA MET A 61 3.63 -8.76 -11.98
C MET A 61 4.72 -9.41 -12.85
N VAL A 62 4.56 -10.70 -13.19
CA VAL A 62 5.50 -11.42 -14.07
C VAL A 62 5.64 -10.74 -15.44
N VAL A 63 4.54 -10.25 -16.00
CA VAL A 63 4.56 -9.52 -17.29
C VAL A 63 5.31 -8.19 -17.14
N PHE A 64 5.14 -7.47 -16.04
CA PHE A 64 5.85 -6.21 -15.81
C PHE A 64 7.35 -6.42 -15.60
N GLU A 65 7.75 -7.43 -14.83
CA GLU A 65 9.16 -7.82 -14.69
C GLU A 65 9.78 -8.14 -16.07
N ALA A 66 9.09 -8.96 -16.88
CA ALA A 66 9.53 -9.28 -18.23
C ALA A 66 9.60 -8.06 -19.18
N ALA A 67 8.76 -7.03 -18.93
CA ALA A 67 8.77 -5.76 -19.65
C ALA A 67 9.85 -4.77 -19.13
N GLY A 68 10.61 -5.16 -18.10
CA GLY A 68 11.72 -4.38 -17.55
C GLY A 68 11.30 -3.33 -16.52
N TYR A 69 10.13 -3.48 -15.87
CA TYR A 69 9.79 -2.72 -14.67
C TYR A 69 10.50 -3.35 -13.48
N ASP A 70 11.26 -2.56 -12.74
CA ASP A 70 12.07 -3.01 -11.61
C ASP A 70 11.42 -2.70 -10.26
N VAL A 71 10.42 -1.80 -10.23
CA VAL A 71 9.58 -1.55 -9.06
C VAL A 71 8.12 -1.77 -9.43
N ILE A 72 7.45 -2.68 -8.74
CA ILE A 72 6.04 -2.98 -8.94
C ILE A 72 5.27 -2.68 -7.66
N LEU A 73 4.43 -1.65 -7.70
CA LEU A 73 3.58 -1.24 -6.58
C LEU A 73 2.19 -1.88 -6.73
N VAL A 74 1.79 -2.67 -5.75
CA VAL A 74 0.44 -3.23 -5.68
C VAL A 74 -0.37 -2.43 -4.66
N GLU A 75 -1.22 -1.53 -5.16
CA GLU A 75 -2.10 -0.70 -4.33
C GLU A 75 -3.40 -1.44 -4.04
N THR A 76 -3.75 -1.55 -2.75
CA THR A 76 -5.06 -2.03 -2.31
C THR A 76 -5.83 -0.90 -1.65
N VAL A 77 -7.13 -0.78 -1.96
CA VAL A 77 -8.01 0.22 -1.36
C VAL A 77 -8.96 -0.44 -0.38
N GLY A 78 -8.94 0.06 0.84
CA GLY A 78 -9.87 -0.35 1.89
C GLY A 78 -9.40 -1.53 2.74
N VAL A 79 -10.27 -1.94 3.64
CA VAL A 79 -10.07 -3.05 4.56
C VAL A 79 -10.88 -4.26 4.04
N GLY A 80 -10.27 -5.12 3.29
CA GLY A 80 -10.87 -6.33 2.74
C GLY A 80 -10.01 -7.55 3.04
N GLN A 81 -10.32 -8.67 2.41
CA GLN A 81 -9.49 -9.89 2.49
C GLN A 81 -8.39 -9.91 1.41
N SER A 82 -8.32 -8.89 0.57
CA SER A 82 -7.32 -8.76 -0.50
C SER A 82 -5.91 -8.52 0.04
N GLU A 83 -5.79 -7.91 1.22
CA GLU A 83 -4.51 -7.62 1.86
C GLU A 83 -3.72 -8.90 2.17
N VAL A 84 -4.40 -9.96 2.66
CA VAL A 84 -3.77 -11.26 2.91
C VAL A 84 -3.24 -11.87 1.61
N ALA A 85 -4.02 -11.80 0.54
CA ALA A 85 -3.60 -12.35 -0.74
C ALA A 85 -2.42 -11.56 -1.34
N VAL A 86 -2.40 -10.23 -1.16
CA VAL A 86 -1.32 -9.37 -1.63
C VAL A 86 -0.04 -9.59 -0.83
N SER A 87 -0.11 -9.68 0.50
CA SER A 87 1.08 -9.89 1.34
C SER A 87 1.83 -11.18 1.00
N GLN A 88 1.14 -12.17 0.43
CA GLN A 88 1.75 -13.46 0.03
C GLN A 88 2.41 -13.44 -1.36
N MET A 89 2.33 -12.32 -2.09
CA MET A 89 2.86 -12.23 -3.46
C MET A 89 3.84 -11.08 -3.66
N VAL A 90 4.07 -10.25 -2.65
CA VAL A 90 4.98 -9.11 -2.70
C VAL A 90 6.19 -9.35 -1.81
N ASP A 91 7.31 -8.72 -2.12
CA ASP A 91 8.56 -8.81 -1.34
C ASP A 91 8.49 -7.97 -0.07
N CYS A 92 7.68 -6.90 -0.08
CA CYS A 92 7.47 -6.01 1.06
C CYS A 92 6.01 -5.57 1.14
N PHE A 93 5.36 -5.84 2.26
CA PHE A 93 4.00 -5.38 2.55
C PHE A 93 4.06 -4.14 3.44
N THR A 94 3.81 -2.97 2.84
CA THR A 94 3.79 -1.69 3.55
C THR A 94 2.37 -1.33 3.97
N PHE A 95 2.17 -1.14 5.27
CA PHE A 95 0.90 -0.64 5.81
C PHE A 95 0.95 0.89 5.94
N LEU A 96 0.07 1.58 5.19
CA LEU A 96 -0.07 3.03 5.25
C LEU A 96 -1.22 3.43 6.18
N ALA A 97 -0.92 4.25 7.17
CA ALA A 97 -1.89 4.82 8.11
C ALA A 97 -1.88 6.36 8.07
N LEU A 98 -2.93 6.97 8.61
CA LEU A 98 -3.04 8.42 8.76
C LEU A 98 -3.02 8.81 10.23
N ALA A 99 -2.38 9.92 10.55
CA ALA A 99 -2.47 10.52 11.86
C ALA A 99 -3.88 11.09 12.11
N GLY A 100 -4.37 10.97 13.33
CA GLY A 100 -5.69 11.49 13.71
C GLY A 100 -6.85 10.53 13.50
N ALA A 101 -6.60 9.35 13.00
CA ALA A 101 -7.56 8.26 12.87
C ALA A 101 -7.65 7.42 14.17
N GLY A 102 -7.77 8.07 15.34
CA GLY A 102 -7.77 7.39 16.64
C GLY A 102 -8.73 6.20 16.72
N ASP A 103 -9.93 6.33 16.21
CA ASP A 103 -10.90 5.24 16.11
C ASP A 103 -10.50 4.22 15.01
N GLN A 104 -9.78 4.65 13.97
CA GLN A 104 -9.29 3.75 12.92
C GLN A 104 -8.13 2.88 13.40
N LEU A 105 -7.27 3.38 14.30
CA LEU A 105 -6.22 2.55 14.91
C LEU A 105 -6.81 1.40 15.73
N GLN A 106 -7.94 1.63 16.41
CA GLN A 106 -8.68 0.58 17.11
C GLN A 106 -9.41 -0.37 16.13
N GLY A 107 -9.76 0.10 14.94
CA GLY A 107 -10.38 -0.69 13.87
C GLY A 107 -9.39 -1.46 12.98
N ILE A 108 -8.08 -1.26 13.12
CA ILE A 108 -7.09 -2.01 12.36
C ILE A 108 -7.16 -3.48 12.78
N LYS A 109 -7.50 -4.33 11.83
CA LYS A 109 -7.51 -5.76 12.06
C LYS A 109 -6.11 -6.23 12.42
N LYS A 110 -6.00 -6.90 13.57
CA LYS A 110 -4.73 -7.47 14.07
C LYS A 110 -3.95 -8.21 12.97
N GLY A 111 -4.64 -8.98 12.12
CA GLY A 111 -4.04 -9.73 11.03
C GLY A 111 -3.31 -8.88 9.98
N VAL A 112 -3.73 -7.64 9.73
CA VAL A 112 -3.03 -6.74 8.78
C VAL A 112 -1.70 -6.28 9.36
N LEU A 113 -1.67 -5.98 10.65
CA LEU A 113 -0.43 -5.60 11.35
C LEU A 113 0.56 -6.77 11.46
N GLU A 114 0.05 -7.99 11.60
CA GLU A 114 0.88 -9.21 11.62
C GLU A 114 1.62 -9.45 10.29
N MET A 115 1.04 -9.00 9.18
CA MET A 115 1.62 -9.18 7.84
C MET A 115 2.54 -8.04 7.42
N ALA A 116 2.47 -6.87 8.07
CA ALA A 116 3.22 -5.70 7.66
C ALA A 116 4.73 -5.87 7.85
N ASP A 117 5.50 -5.61 6.81
CA ASP A 117 6.97 -5.55 6.85
C ASP A 117 7.45 -4.12 7.15
N LEU A 118 6.62 -3.13 6.88
CA LEU A 118 6.84 -1.72 7.15
C LEU A 118 5.51 -1.05 7.51
N VAL A 119 5.54 -0.14 8.46
CA VAL A 119 4.39 0.71 8.81
C VAL A 119 4.76 2.17 8.62
N ALA A 120 4.01 2.90 7.80
CA ALA A 120 4.24 4.31 7.55
C ALA A 120 3.00 5.15 7.88
N ILE A 121 3.20 6.19 8.68
CA ILE A 121 2.16 7.17 9.02
C ILE A 121 2.33 8.36 8.07
N ASN A 122 1.45 8.42 7.07
CA ASN A 122 1.48 9.46 6.06
C ASN A 122 0.83 10.77 6.53
N LYS A 123 1.04 11.84 5.74
CA LYS A 123 0.63 13.22 6.02
C LYS A 123 1.28 13.76 7.31
N ALA A 124 2.55 13.41 7.51
CA ALA A 124 3.34 13.86 8.65
C ALA A 124 4.00 15.22 8.38
N ASP A 125 3.20 16.19 7.94
CA ASP A 125 3.64 17.54 7.59
C ASP A 125 2.83 18.61 8.32
N GLY A 126 3.32 19.84 8.28
CA GLY A 126 2.67 21.01 8.83
C GLY A 126 2.14 20.79 10.26
N PRO A 127 0.90 21.23 10.55
CA PRO A 127 0.31 21.09 11.88
C PRO A 127 0.05 19.63 12.30
N ASN A 128 0.04 18.69 11.34
CA ASN A 128 -0.25 17.29 11.58
C ASN A 128 0.97 16.48 12.04
N LEU A 129 2.20 17.00 11.89
CA LEU A 129 3.44 16.31 12.22
C LEU A 129 3.47 15.76 13.65
N LYS A 130 2.98 16.56 14.62
CA LYS A 130 2.94 16.15 16.04
C LYS A 130 2.02 14.95 16.27
N ASN A 131 0.86 14.94 15.60
CA ASN A 131 -0.10 13.85 15.69
C ASN A 131 0.44 12.59 14.98
N ALA A 132 1.09 12.75 13.83
CA ALA A 132 1.73 11.65 13.11
C ALA A 132 2.81 10.96 13.94
N LYS A 133 3.70 11.73 14.59
CA LYS A 133 4.73 11.20 15.50
C LYS A 133 4.15 10.49 16.72
N ARG A 134 2.99 10.94 17.23
CA ARG A 134 2.29 10.25 18.31
C ARG A 134 1.71 8.93 17.82
N ALA A 135 0.98 8.95 16.70
CA ALA A 135 0.40 7.76 16.11
C ALA A 135 1.46 6.69 15.76
N ALA A 136 2.62 7.11 15.23
CA ALA A 136 3.72 6.21 14.96
C ALA A 136 4.23 5.49 16.23
N ARG A 137 4.36 6.21 17.35
CA ARG A 137 4.77 5.61 18.64
C ARG A 137 3.74 4.64 19.19
N GLU A 138 2.44 5.00 19.12
CA GLU A 138 1.34 4.14 19.56
C GLU A 138 1.29 2.85 18.73
N LEU A 139 1.44 2.98 17.40
CA LEU A 139 1.42 1.83 16.51
C LEU A 139 2.68 0.95 16.64
N ALA A 140 3.85 1.55 16.83
CA ALA A 140 5.07 0.80 17.13
C ALA A 140 4.96 -0.01 18.44
N ALA A 141 4.27 0.53 19.46
CA ALA A 141 3.99 -0.21 20.69
C ALA A 141 3.03 -1.38 20.44
N ALA A 142 1.97 -1.16 19.65
CA ALA A 142 1.03 -2.20 19.27
C ALA A 142 1.71 -3.33 18.47
N MET A 143 2.57 -2.98 17.52
CA MET A 143 3.34 -3.95 16.73
C MET A 143 4.20 -4.88 17.59
N ARG A 144 4.85 -4.35 18.63
CA ARG A 144 5.62 -5.17 19.59
C ARG A 144 4.76 -6.16 20.38
N MET A 145 3.48 -5.84 20.61
CA MET A 145 2.56 -6.75 21.31
C MET A 145 1.99 -7.83 20.38
N VAL A 146 1.93 -7.56 19.10
CA VAL A 146 1.30 -8.45 18.10
C VAL A 146 2.30 -9.48 17.56
N ARG A 147 3.56 -9.09 17.41
CA ARG A 147 4.64 -9.99 16.95
C ARG A 147 5.39 -10.59 18.13
N SER A 148 5.62 -11.90 18.09
CA SER A 148 6.46 -12.60 19.06
C SER A 148 7.91 -12.11 18.97
N GLU A 149 8.64 -12.12 20.10
CA GLU A 149 10.04 -11.69 20.19
C GLU A 149 11.01 -12.56 19.36
N ASP A 150 10.55 -13.70 18.86
CA ASP A 150 11.36 -14.69 18.13
C ASP A 150 11.52 -14.38 16.62
N GLY A 151 10.93 -13.29 16.11
CA GLY A 151 11.02 -12.91 14.71
C GLY A 151 12.37 -12.27 14.36
N LEU A 152 13.01 -12.73 13.28
CA LEU A 152 14.26 -12.14 12.76
C LEU A 152 14.07 -10.70 12.23
N TRP A 153 12.84 -10.30 11.87
CA TRP A 153 12.51 -8.98 11.36
C TRP A 153 11.50 -8.26 12.26
N HIS A 154 11.88 -7.07 12.69
CA HIS A 154 11.00 -6.17 13.43
C HIS A 154 10.57 -5.03 12.52
N PRO A 155 9.31 -4.98 12.05
CA PRO A 155 8.84 -3.95 11.15
C PRO A 155 9.06 -2.56 11.70
N PRO A 156 9.81 -1.70 11.01
CA PRO A 156 9.94 -0.31 11.40
C PRO A 156 8.59 0.40 11.28
N THR A 157 8.35 1.33 12.19
CA THR A 157 7.21 2.26 12.13
C THR A 157 7.75 3.67 11.98
N MET A 158 7.44 4.31 10.89
CA MET A 158 7.96 5.62 10.52
C MET A 158 6.87 6.63 10.18
N THR A 159 7.22 7.89 10.16
CA THR A 159 6.37 8.96 9.63
C THR A 159 6.85 9.35 8.25
N MET A 160 5.94 9.69 7.34
CA MET A 160 6.26 10.15 6.00
C MET A 160 5.34 11.29 5.56
N SER A 161 5.81 12.12 4.64
CA SER A 161 5.01 13.11 3.95
C SER A 161 5.20 12.98 2.43
N ALA A 162 4.20 12.52 1.75
CA ALA A 162 4.21 12.44 0.29
C ALA A 162 4.21 13.84 -0.39
N VAL A 163 3.92 14.91 0.36
CA VAL A 163 3.89 16.30 -0.15
C VAL A 163 5.27 16.95 0.00
N GLU A 164 5.90 16.77 1.15
CA GLU A 164 7.22 17.36 1.47
C GLU A 164 8.39 16.47 1.02
N GLY A 165 8.13 15.19 0.72
CA GLY A 165 9.17 14.21 0.41
C GLY A 165 9.89 13.63 1.63
N ASP A 166 9.49 13.99 2.85
CA ASP A 166 10.11 13.50 4.06
C ASP A 166 9.74 12.02 4.32
N GLY A 167 10.74 11.18 4.53
CA GLY A 167 10.56 9.76 4.84
C GLY A 167 10.03 8.91 3.69
N VAL A 168 10.19 9.39 2.46
CA VAL A 168 9.78 8.68 1.22
C VAL A 168 11.00 8.09 0.53
#